data_197ed99517d39439da07629bb62eea5f
#
_entry.id   197ed99517d39439da07629bb62eea5f
#
_cell.length_a   1.000
_cell.length_b   1.000
_cell.length_c   1.000
_cell.angle_alpha   90.00
_cell.angle_beta   90.00
_cell.angle_gamma   90.00
#
_symmetry.space_group_name_H-M   'P 1'
#
loop_
_entity.id
_entity.type
_entity.pdbx_description
1 polymer ?
#
loop_
_entity_poly.entity_id
_entity_poly.type
_entity_poly.pdbx_seq_one_letter_code
_entity_poly.pdbx_strand_id
1 'polypeptide(L)'
;IMIYLAEKTGKLMPTDLNERAKVLEWLMFQMGGIGPMMGQANVFFRYFPEKIQPAIDRYQNEGRRLFEVLNTHLAKQDWLAKDYSIADIANWCWVRTYKWSGISIEGLNHLERWMKAMYDQPGMSAGLEVPIKMESLLDDDKKAKEFAKNAEKMVKK
;
A
#
# COMPACT_ATOMS: atom_id res chain seq x y z
N ILE A 1 -14.85 5.66 -3.80
CA ILE A 1 -14.74 7.05 -3.32
C ILE A 1 -13.70 7.83 -4.12
N MET A 2 -12.47 7.34 -4.29
CA MET A 2 -11.38 8.08 -4.98
C MET A 2 -11.75 8.44 -6.42
N ILE A 3 -12.30 7.52 -7.22
CA ILE A 3 -12.78 7.78 -8.59
C ILE A 3 -13.83 8.89 -8.59
N TYR A 4 -14.84 8.78 -7.71
CA TYR A 4 -15.89 9.79 -7.59
C TYR A 4 -15.34 11.18 -7.27
N LEU A 5 -14.38 11.26 -6.34
CA LEU A 5 -13.78 12.55 -5.97
C LEU A 5 -12.92 13.12 -7.11
N ALA A 6 -12.17 12.26 -7.80
CA ALA A 6 -11.37 12.68 -8.97
C ALA A 6 -12.25 13.23 -10.09
N GLU A 7 -13.35 12.54 -10.41
CA GLU A 7 -14.32 12.98 -11.41
C GLU A 7 -15.02 14.28 -11.02
N LYS A 8 -15.47 14.35 -9.75
CA LYS A 8 -16.14 15.54 -9.21
C LYS A 8 -15.26 16.79 -9.21
N THR A 9 -13.97 16.62 -8.97
CA THR A 9 -13.02 17.74 -8.83
C THR A 9 -12.23 18.02 -10.11
N GLY A 10 -12.22 17.10 -11.07
CA GLY A 10 -11.36 17.16 -12.27
C GLY A 10 -9.87 17.04 -11.96
N LYS A 11 -9.50 16.42 -10.81
CA LYS A 11 -8.11 16.30 -10.35
C LYS A 11 -7.70 14.84 -10.18
N LEU A 12 -6.41 14.56 -10.36
CA LEU A 12 -5.78 13.24 -10.09
C LEU A 12 -6.31 12.09 -10.95
N MET A 13 -7.03 12.39 -12.02
CA MET A 13 -7.47 11.46 -13.04
C MET A 13 -7.65 12.22 -14.36
N PRO A 14 -6.98 11.81 -15.44
CA PRO A 14 -7.10 12.45 -16.74
C PRO A 14 -8.49 12.18 -17.37
N THR A 15 -8.88 13.06 -18.29
CA THR A 15 -10.12 12.92 -19.09
C THR A 15 -9.89 12.13 -20.38
N ASP A 16 -8.65 12.11 -20.90
CA ASP A 16 -8.30 11.26 -22.04
C ASP A 16 -8.51 9.79 -21.70
N LEU A 17 -9.18 9.05 -22.59
CA LEU A 17 -9.59 7.67 -22.33
C LEU A 17 -8.41 6.72 -22.14
N ASN A 18 -7.33 6.89 -22.88
CA ASN A 18 -6.16 6.01 -22.80
C ASN A 18 -5.38 6.28 -21.52
N GLU A 19 -5.16 7.54 -21.16
CA GLU A 19 -4.49 7.92 -19.93
C GLU A 19 -5.33 7.52 -18.71
N ARG A 20 -6.65 7.70 -18.78
CA ARG A 20 -7.60 7.25 -17.75
C ARG A 20 -7.55 5.72 -17.56
N ALA A 21 -7.50 4.96 -18.66
CA ALA A 21 -7.39 3.51 -18.59
C ALA A 21 -6.12 3.07 -17.84
N LYS A 22 -5.00 3.79 -18.01
CA LYS A 22 -3.76 3.51 -17.26
C LYS A 22 -3.90 3.79 -15.76
N VAL A 23 -4.57 4.85 -15.37
CA VAL A 23 -4.86 5.12 -13.96
C VAL A 23 -5.73 4.01 -13.37
N LEU A 24 -6.76 3.56 -14.10
CA LEU A 24 -7.64 2.49 -13.65
C LEU A 24 -6.90 1.13 -13.58
N GLU A 25 -6.02 0.83 -14.53
CA GLU A 25 -5.17 -0.38 -14.53
C GLU A 25 -4.39 -0.47 -13.20
N TRP A 26 -3.67 0.59 -12.83
CA TRP A 26 -2.89 0.61 -11.60
C TRP A 26 -3.73 0.71 -10.33
N LEU A 27 -4.90 1.34 -10.41
CA LEU A 27 -5.85 1.33 -9.30
C LEU A 27 -6.39 -0.09 -9.06
N MET A 28 -6.71 -0.84 -10.13
CA MET A 28 -7.15 -2.22 -10.03
C MET A 28 -6.02 -3.17 -9.64
N PHE A 29 -4.78 -2.88 -10.00
CA PHE A 29 -3.61 -3.61 -9.50
C PHE A 29 -3.51 -3.54 -7.97
N GLN A 30 -3.81 -2.37 -7.38
CA GLN A 30 -3.91 -2.25 -5.93
C GLN A 30 -5.10 -3.06 -5.39
N MET A 31 -6.28 -2.93 -5.99
CA MET A 31 -7.52 -3.56 -5.50
C MET A 31 -7.49 -5.08 -5.59
N GLY A 32 -6.91 -5.65 -6.66
CA GLY A 32 -6.84 -7.10 -6.89
C GLY A 32 -5.54 -7.75 -6.40
N GLY A 33 -4.51 -6.98 -6.14
CA GLY A 33 -3.18 -7.48 -5.80
C GLY A 33 -2.64 -6.94 -4.47
N ILE A 34 -2.10 -5.73 -4.48
CA ILE A 34 -1.36 -5.15 -3.34
C ILE A 34 -2.18 -5.20 -2.04
N GLY A 35 -3.40 -4.65 -2.06
CA GLY A 35 -4.25 -4.58 -0.88
C GLY A 35 -4.59 -5.95 -0.31
N PRO A 36 -5.18 -6.87 -1.09
CA PRO A 36 -5.52 -8.21 -0.64
C PRO A 36 -4.31 -9.01 -0.14
N MET A 37 -3.18 -8.99 -0.85
CA MET A 37 -2.01 -9.80 -0.47
C MET A 37 -1.33 -9.25 0.79
N MET A 38 -1.15 -7.95 0.90
CA MET A 38 -0.62 -7.34 2.13
C MET A 38 -1.58 -7.49 3.31
N GLY A 39 -2.89 -7.42 3.06
CA GLY A 39 -3.91 -7.67 4.08
C GLY A 39 -3.78 -9.07 4.66
N GLN A 40 -3.66 -10.10 3.82
CA GLN A 40 -3.45 -11.47 4.28
C GLN A 40 -2.06 -11.67 4.93
N ALA A 41 -1.01 -11.02 4.41
CA ALA A 41 0.29 -11.03 5.07
C ALA A 41 0.17 -10.48 6.51
N ASN A 42 -0.54 -9.37 6.72
CA ASN A 42 -0.78 -8.82 8.06
C ASN A 42 -1.53 -9.82 8.95
N VAL A 43 -2.56 -10.48 8.42
CA VAL A 43 -3.34 -11.48 9.17
C VAL A 43 -2.43 -12.60 9.68
N PHE A 44 -1.73 -13.30 8.80
CA PHE A 44 -0.95 -14.48 9.19
C PHE A 44 0.35 -14.13 9.91
N PHE A 45 0.97 -13.00 9.59
CA PHE A 45 2.21 -12.57 10.23
C PHE A 45 1.99 -11.91 11.59
N ARG A 46 0.87 -11.15 11.77
CA ARG A 46 0.64 -10.33 12.98
C ARG A 46 -0.55 -10.75 13.82
N TYR A 47 -1.69 -11.04 13.19
CA TYR A 47 -2.97 -11.10 13.89
C TYR A 47 -3.41 -12.53 14.20
N PHE A 48 -3.02 -13.50 13.38
CA PHE A 48 -3.41 -14.89 13.62
C PHE A 48 -2.68 -15.43 14.86
N PRO A 49 -3.38 -16.15 15.77
CA PRO A 49 -2.79 -16.62 17.02
C PRO A 49 -1.69 -17.66 16.82
N GLU A 50 -1.88 -18.52 15.81
CA GLU A 50 -0.92 -19.55 15.43
C GLU A 50 -0.04 -19.06 14.28
N LYS A 51 1.25 -19.39 14.32
CA LYS A 51 2.18 -19.08 13.24
C LYS A 51 2.13 -20.17 12.18
N ILE A 52 1.35 -19.93 11.12
CA ILE A 52 1.23 -20.83 9.95
C ILE A 52 2.27 -20.39 8.93
N GLN A 53 3.51 -20.87 9.10
CA GLN A 53 4.64 -20.43 8.29
C GLN A 53 4.39 -20.53 6.77
N PRO A 54 3.82 -21.60 6.20
CA PRO A 54 3.53 -21.65 4.77
C PRO A 54 2.58 -20.55 4.28
N ALA A 55 1.62 -20.12 5.10
CA ALA A 55 0.73 -19.00 4.76
C ALA A 55 1.47 -17.65 4.83
N ILE A 56 2.29 -17.46 5.87
CA ILE A 56 3.14 -16.27 6.01
C ILE A 56 4.02 -16.13 4.77
N ASP A 57 4.77 -17.16 4.42
CA ASP A 57 5.69 -17.17 3.29
C ASP A 57 4.94 -16.91 1.97
N ARG A 58 3.79 -17.55 1.77
CA ARG A 58 2.96 -17.38 0.57
C ARG A 58 2.58 -15.92 0.33
N TYR A 59 2.07 -15.24 1.36
CA TYR A 59 1.56 -13.89 1.21
C TYR A 59 2.68 -12.85 1.22
N GLN A 60 3.75 -13.05 1.98
CA GLN A 60 4.92 -12.18 1.95
C GLN A 60 5.66 -12.26 0.60
N ASN A 61 5.85 -13.46 0.07
CA ASN A 61 6.48 -13.65 -1.24
C ASN A 61 5.64 -13.04 -2.37
N GLU A 62 4.31 -13.20 -2.34
CA GLU A 62 3.45 -12.57 -3.34
C GLU A 62 3.45 -11.04 -3.19
N GLY A 63 3.41 -10.51 -1.98
CA GLY A 63 3.56 -9.08 -1.74
C GLY A 63 4.88 -8.54 -2.28
N ARG A 64 5.98 -9.26 -2.06
CA ARG A 64 7.30 -8.92 -2.62
C ARG A 64 7.27 -8.93 -4.16
N ARG A 65 6.71 -9.95 -4.78
CA ARG A 65 6.58 -10.03 -6.24
C ARG A 65 5.79 -8.84 -6.81
N LEU A 66 4.71 -8.44 -6.16
CA LEU A 66 3.94 -7.27 -6.57
C LEU A 66 4.74 -5.96 -6.44
N PHE A 67 5.58 -5.85 -5.41
CA PHE A 67 6.51 -4.71 -5.27
C PHE A 67 7.58 -4.70 -6.38
N GLU A 68 8.06 -5.85 -6.83
CA GLU A 68 8.98 -5.96 -7.96
C GLU A 68 8.33 -5.51 -9.27
N VAL A 69 7.04 -5.79 -9.46
CA VAL A 69 6.27 -5.27 -10.61
C VAL A 69 6.22 -3.73 -10.56
N LEU A 70 5.89 -3.15 -9.40
CA LEU A 70 5.92 -1.70 -9.23
C LEU A 70 7.32 -1.12 -9.49
N ASN A 71 8.36 -1.73 -8.91
CA ASN A 71 9.74 -1.27 -9.06
C ASN A 71 10.19 -1.30 -10.53
N THR A 72 9.87 -2.36 -11.27
CA THR A 72 10.21 -2.49 -12.70
C THR A 72 9.50 -1.44 -13.53
N HIS A 73 8.25 -1.17 -13.23
CA HIS A 73 7.47 -0.13 -13.91
C HIS A 73 8.04 1.27 -13.61
N LEU A 74 8.29 1.56 -12.34
CA LEU A 74 8.83 2.84 -11.86
C LEU A 74 10.29 3.10 -12.29
N ALA A 75 11.00 2.10 -12.82
CA ALA A 75 12.31 2.32 -13.44
C ALA A 75 12.25 3.20 -14.69
N LYS A 76 11.07 3.30 -15.34
CA LYS A 76 10.87 4.02 -16.61
C LYS A 76 10.12 5.33 -16.46
N GLN A 77 9.53 5.58 -15.31
CA GLN A 77 8.71 6.77 -15.06
C GLN A 77 8.60 7.08 -13.57
N ASP A 78 8.15 8.27 -13.23
CA ASP A 78 8.09 8.75 -11.86
C ASP A 78 6.81 8.31 -11.13
N TRP A 79 5.72 8.14 -11.86
CA TRP A 79 4.38 7.80 -11.34
C TRP A 79 3.84 6.52 -11.97
N LEU A 80 2.82 5.92 -11.37
CA LEU A 80 2.21 4.68 -11.88
C LEU A 80 1.45 4.88 -13.20
N ALA A 81 0.89 6.07 -13.42
CA ALA A 81 0.41 6.51 -14.70
C ALA A 81 1.37 7.59 -15.26
N LYS A 82 0.97 8.31 -16.31
CA LYS A 82 1.78 9.38 -16.87
C LYS A 82 2.08 10.48 -15.84
N ASP A 83 1.06 10.86 -15.08
CA ASP A 83 1.13 11.88 -14.06
C ASP A 83 0.68 11.32 -12.70
N TYR A 84 1.02 12.03 -11.61
CA TYR A 84 0.54 11.74 -10.28
C TYR A 84 -0.98 11.63 -10.22
N SER A 85 -1.50 10.54 -9.69
CA SER A 85 -2.91 10.18 -9.78
C SER A 85 -3.45 9.46 -8.53
N ILE A 86 -4.75 9.16 -8.54
CA ILE A 86 -5.37 8.32 -7.51
C ILE A 86 -4.78 6.90 -7.46
N ALA A 87 -4.16 6.42 -8.53
CA ALA A 87 -3.51 5.12 -8.54
C ALA A 87 -2.28 5.11 -7.62
N ASP A 88 -1.48 6.18 -7.67
CA ASP A 88 -0.33 6.35 -6.78
C ASP A 88 -0.76 6.39 -5.32
N ILE A 89 -1.77 7.19 -5.00
CA ILE A 89 -2.31 7.33 -3.65
C ILE A 89 -2.77 5.97 -3.11
N ALA A 90 -3.57 5.23 -3.90
CA ALA A 90 -4.11 3.94 -3.47
C ALA A 90 -3.02 2.90 -3.19
N ASN A 91 -2.05 2.77 -4.11
CA ASN A 91 -0.94 1.83 -3.94
C ASN A 91 -0.04 2.23 -2.78
N TRP A 92 0.32 3.50 -2.66
CA TRP A 92 1.19 3.99 -1.61
C TRP A 92 0.63 3.78 -0.21
N CYS A 93 -0.66 3.96 -0.01
CA CYS A 93 -1.30 3.73 1.29
C CYS A 93 -1.02 2.33 1.85
N TRP A 94 -0.87 1.32 0.98
CA TRP A 94 -0.49 -0.03 1.35
C TRP A 94 1.03 -0.22 1.40
N VAL A 95 1.73 0.13 0.32
CA VAL A 95 3.17 -0.13 0.17
C VAL A 95 3.97 0.48 1.31
N ARG A 96 3.66 1.70 1.76
CA ARG A 96 4.36 2.35 2.88
C ARG A 96 4.36 1.54 4.18
N THR A 97 3.43 0.60 4.33
CA THR A 97 3.32 -0.26 5.52
C THR A 97 4.03 -1.61 5.38
N TYR A 98 4.92 -1.76 4.41
CA TYR A 98 5.62 -3.00 4.08
C TYR A 98 6.29 -3.68 5.28
N LYS A 99 6.89 -2.90 6.19
CA LYS A 99 7.51 -3.42 7.43
C LYS A 99 6.50 -4.09 8.34
N TRP A 100 5.28 -3.55 8.41
CA TRP A 100 4.21 -4.16 9.21
C TRP A 100 3.80 -5.52 8.65
N SER A 101 3.77 -5.65 7.34
CA SER A 101 3.49 -6.92 6.65
C SER A 101 4.67 -7.90 6.65
N GLY A 102 5.86 -7.48 7.11
CA GLY A 102 7.08 -8.29 7.08
C GLY A 102 7.63 -8.51 5.67
N ILE A 103 7.30 -7.62 4.72
CA ILE A 103 7.78 -7.71 3.34
C ILE A 103 9.05 -6.87 3.19
N SER A 104 10.11 -7.44 2.61
CA SER A 104 11.33 -6.69 2.31
C SER A 104 11.18 -5.86 1.04
N ILE A 105 11.80 -4.68 1.03
CA ILE A 105 11.96 -3.84 -0.17
C ILE A 105 13.43 -3.71 -0.60
N GLU A 106 14.31 -4.51 -0.02
CA GLU A 106 15.74 -4.49 -0.34
C GLU A 106 16.00 -4.66 -1.84
N GLY A 107 16.79 -3.76 -2.41
CA GLY A 107 17.10 -3.72 -3.84
C GLY A 107 16.00 -3.13 -4.73
N LEU A 108 14.89 -2.64 -4.19
CA LEU A 108 13.81 -2.00 -4.95
C LEU A 108 13.97 -0.47 -4.97
N ASN A 109 15.07 0.02 -5.51
CA ASN A 109 15.47 1.43 -5.47
C ASN A 109 14.46 2.38 -6.12
N HIS A 110 13.77 1.94 -7.19
CA HIS A 110 12.76 2.76 -7.87
C HIS A 110 11.48 2.84 -7.06
N LEU A 111 11.11 1.77 -6.37
CA LEU A 111 10.00 1.76 -5.42
C LEU A 111 10.29 2.69 -4.24
N GLU A 112 11.49 2.64 -3.68
CA GLU A 112 11.91 3.53 -2.59
C GLU A 112 11.87 5.00 -3.00
N ARG A 113 12.41 5.34 -4.19
CA ARG A 113 12.34 6.67 -4.77
C ARG A 113 10.89 7.16 -4.86
N TRP A 114 10.01 6.34 -5.42
CA TRP A 114 8.60 6.66 -5.57
C TRP A 114 7.91 6.84 -4.22
N MET A 115 8.15 5.96 -3.24
CA MET A 115 7.58 6.10 -1.89
C MET A 115 7.97 7.42 -1.23
N LYS A 116 9.21 7.89 -1.43
CA LYS A 116 9.68 9.18 -0.93
C LYS A 116 8.99 10.33 -1.66
N ALA A 117 8.95 10.29 -3.00
CA ALA A 117 8.27 11.29 -3.80
C ALA A 117 6.77 11.43 -3.44
N MET A 118 6.11 10.30 -3.11
CA MET A 118 4.74 10.29 -2.62
C MET A 118 4.59 11.01 -1.27
N TYR A 119 5.52 10.78 -0.34
CA TYR A 119 5.47 11.43 0.97
C TYR A 119 5.59 12.95 0.87
N ASP A 120 6.34 13.42 -0.12
CA ASP A 120 6.58 14.85 -0.38
C ASP A 120 5.39 15.52 -1.12
N GLN A 121 4.37 14.76 -1.58
CA GLN A 121 3.19 15.34 -2.23
C GLN A 121 2.30 16.12 -1.26
N PRO A 122 1.75 17.27 -1.69
CA PRO A 122 0.82 18.03 -0.88
C PRO A 122 -0.36 17.19 -0.38
N GLY A 123 -0.65 17.26 0.91
CA GLY A 123 -1.76 16.57 1.54
C GLY A 123 -1.47 15.12 1.96
N MET A 124 -0.37 14.51 1.52
CA MET A 124 -0.05 13.13 1.91
C MET A 124 0.31 13.03 3.39
N SER A 125 1.22 13.86 3.86
CA SER A 125 1.58 13.93 5.29
C SER A 125 0.39 14.33 6.17
N ALA A 126 -0.37 15.34 5.75
CA ALA A 126 -1.58 15.76 6.46
C ALA A 126 -2.64 14.65 6.51
N GLY A 127 -2.80 13.88 5.42
CA GLY A 127 -3.72 12.75 5.37
C GLY A 127 -3.38 11.64 6.35
N LEU A 128 -2.10 11.47 6.72
CA LEU A 128 -1.68 10.50 7.73
C LEU A 128 -2.04 10.90 9.17
N GLU A 129 -2.41 12.15 9.38
CA GLU A 129 -2.79 12.68 10.68
C GLU A 129 -4.32 12.72 10.90
N VAL A 130 -5.11 12.28 9.93
CA VAL A 130 -6.58 12.32 9.96
C VAL A 130 -7.15 10.90 10.18
N PRO A 131 -8.15 10.73 11.09
CA PRO A 131 -8.71 11.71 12.02
C PRO A 131 -7.80 11.99 13.24
N ILE A 132 -6.83 11.13 13.46
CA ILE A 132 -5.86 11.22 14.55
C ILE A 132 -4.51 10.78 14.00
N LYS A 133 -3.45 11.47 14.36
CA LYS A 133 -2.07 11.06 14.05
C LYS A 133 -1.83 9.67 14.65
N MET A 134 -1.64 8.69 13.79
CA MET A 134 -1.25 7.36 14.25
C MET A 134 0.25 7.34 14.52
N GLU A 135 0.62 7.07 15.77
CA GLU A 135 2.01 6.78 16.11
C GLU A 135 2.46 5.50 15.40
N SER A 136 3.73 5.45 15.03
CA SER A 136 4.32 4.25 14.44
C SER A 136 4.21 3.07 15.41
N LEU A 137 3.48 2.03 15.01
CA LEU A 137 3.39 0.79 15.79
C LEU A 137 4.71 0.02 15.80
N LEU A 138 5.64 0.34 14.90
CA LEU A 138 6.92 -0.35 14.77
C LEU A 138 7.97 0.16 15.76
N ASP A 139 7.75 1.33 16.34
CA ASP A 139 8.67 1.97 17.29
C ASP A 139 8.33 1.63 18.75
N ASP A 140 7.20 0.93 18.98
CA ASP A 140 6.73 0.53 20.31
C ASP A 140 6.16 -0.90 20.27
N ASP A 141 6.97 -1.86 20.69
CA ASP A 141 6.61 -3.28 20.73
C ASP A 141 5.36 -3.57 21.57
N LYS A 142 5.10 -2.79 22.61
CA LYS A 142 3.93 -2.97 23.46
C LYS A 142 2.67 -2.56 22.74
N LYS A 143 2.69 -1.40 22.11
CA LYS A 143 1.57 -0.91 21.27
C LYS A 143 1.32 -1.83 20.07
N ALA A 144 2.40 -2.30 19.42
CA ALA A 144 2.30 -3.26 18.32
C ALA A 144 1.60 -4.56 18.74
N LYS A 145 1.98 -5.13 19.89
CA LYS A 145 1.35 -6.34 20.43
C LYS A 145 -0.10 -6.13 20.84
N GLU A 146 -0.41 -5.00 21.43
CA GLU A 146 -1.78 -4.66 21.82
C GLU A 146 -2.68 -4.48 20.59
N PHE A 147 -2.20 -3.76 19.57
CA PHE A 147 -2.91 -3.61 18.31
C PHE A 147 -3.16 -4.97 17.63
N ALA A 148 -2.12 -5.82 17.54
CA ALA A 148 -2.24 -7.16 16.96
C ALA A 148 -3.26 -8.01 17.73
N LYS A 149 -3.25 -7.99 19.08
CA LYS A 149 -4.21 -8.70 19.93
C LYS A 149 -5.66 -8.20 19.73
N ASN A 150 -5.86 -6.91 19.50
CA ASN A 150 -7.19 -6.37 19.21
C ASN A 150 -7.66 -6.78 17.81
N ALA A 151 -6.74 -6.80 16.83
CA ALA A 151 -7.03 -7.27 15.47
C ALA A 151 -7.31 -8.79 15.43
N GLU A 152 -6.68 -9.60 16.28
CA GLU A 152 -6.95 -11.04 16.44
C GLU A 152 -8.44 -11.33 16.70
N LYS A 153 -9.12 -10.48 17.48
CA LYS A 153 -10.57 -10.63 17.76
C LYS A 153 -11.44 -10.55 16.51
N MET A 154 -10.98 -9.88 15.46
CA MET A 154 -11.69 -9.79 14.17
C MET A 154 -11.47 -11.03 13.29
N VAL A 155 -10.37 -11.73 13.50
CA VAL A 155 -9.97 -12.90 12.70
C VAL A 155 -10.55 -14.20 13.25
N LYS A 156 -10.87 -14.25 14.55
CA LYS A 156 -11.38 -15.44 15.27
C LYS A 156 -12.90 -15.62 15.21
N LYS A 157 -13.62 -14.80 14.46
CA LYS A 157 -15.09 -14.90 14.37
C LYS A 157 -15.52 -15.92 13.34
#